data_827568e7864026caf389a33f55f5017f
#
_entry.id   827568e7864026caf389a33f55f5017f
#
_cell.length_a   1.000
_cell.length_b   1.000
_cell.length_c   1.000
_cell.angle_alpha   90.00
_cell.angle_beta   90.00
_cell.angle_gamma   90.00
#
_symmetry.space_group_name_H-M   'P 1'
#
loop_
_entity.id
_entity.type
_entity.pdbx_description
1 polymer ?
#
loop_
_entity_poly.entity_id
_entity_poly.type
_entity_poly.pdbx_seq_one_letter_code
_entity_poly.pdbx_strand_id
1 'polypeptide(L)'
;MNRLTNSFLLVLFFPALALAIFVGFDFPLEFIRTTGANLPYKEFMFGGLALLMAILAVNRSIRRWVALFTVSQTDRFVFSTKVSNERRKRVIVYTLLEAGILTAVGMALYILSKDAILCSVVFLASSIDNLLFLIIGLPRFGVGLSKKAIIVADREVVVLYFSGLRKVSLSQQTLFFDYIQSLQLTFPVDCIPEEDRNEFLHNLEAVTDKDRVF
;
A
#
# COMPACT_ATOMS: atom_id res chain seq x y z
N MET A 1 0.94 4.40 7.18
CA MET A 1 0.13 3.22 7.49
C MET A 1 0.29 2.09 6.48
N ASN A 2 0.34 2.33 5.16
CA ASN A 2 0.54 1.26 4.16
C ASN A 2 1.88 0.53 4.30
N ARG A 3 2.96 1.24 4.69
CA ARG A 3 4.27 0.62 4.95
C ARG A 3 4.21 -0.42 6.06
N LEU A 4 3.48 -0.14 7.14
CA LEU A 4 3.28 -1.10 8.24
C LEU A 4 2.54 -2.35 7.75
N THR A 5 1.46 -2.20 7.00
CA THR A 5 0.70 -3.34 6.45
C THR A 5 1.57 -4.21 5.54
N ASN A 6 2.39 -3.59 4.69
CA ASN A 6 3.32 -4.31 3.83
C ASN A 6 4.42 -5.03 4.63
N SER A 7 4.92 -4.39 5.71
CA SER A 7 5.89 -5.02 6.60
C SER A 7 5.29 -6.22 7.33
N PHE A 8 4.05 -6.12 7.80
CA PHE A 8 3.36 -7.26 8.42
C PHE A 8 3.09 -8.40 7.45
N LEU A 9 2.71 -8.11 6.21
CA LEU A 9 2.57 -9.15 5.17
C LEU A 9 3.90 -9.86 4.90
N LEU A 10 5.00 -9.11 4.87
CA LEU A 10 6.34 -9.69 4.72
C LEU A 10 6.72 -10.55 5.93
N VAL A 11 6.44 -10.09 7.15
CA VAL A 11 6.70 -10.86 8.38
C VAL A 11 5.91 -12.16 8.38
N LEU A 12 4.65 -12.16 7.94
CA LEU A 12 3.82 -13.37 7.87
C LEU A 12 4.23 -14.31 6.73
N PHE A 13 4.83 -13.78 5.68
CA PHE A 13 5.34 -14.59 4.58
C PHE A 13 6.44 -15.56 5.03
N PHE A 14 7.38 -15.12 5.86
CA PHE A 14 8.49 -15.97 6.29
C PHE A 14 8.04 -17.24 7.04
N PRO A 15 7.17 -17.19 8.06
CA PRO A 15 6.69 -18.41 8.70
C PRO A 15 5.87 -19.29 7.75
N ALA A 16 5.09 -18.71 6.83
CA ALA A 16 4.36 -19.50 5.83
C ALA A 16 5.32 -20.23 4.89
N LEU A 17 6.38 -19.56 4.43
CA LEU A 17 7.41 -20.16 3.59
C LEU A 17 8.20 -21.23 4.34
N ALA A 18 8.64 -20.93 5.56
CA ALA A 18 9.38 -21.89 6.39
C ALA A 18 8.55 -23.16 6.64
N LEU A 19 7.27 -22.99 6.97
CA LEU A 19 6.35 -24.11 7.16
C LEU A 19 6.14 -24.88 5.85
N ALA A 20 5.99 -24.20 4.71
CA ALA A 20 5.82 -24.85 3.40
C ALA A 20 7.06 -25.64 2.99
N ILE A 21 8.26 -25.11 3.21
CA ILE A 21 9.52 -25.82 2.98
C ILE A 21 9.61 -27.05 3.89
N PHE A 22 9.32 -26.86 5.19
CA PHE A 22 9.40 -27.91 6.18
C PHE A 22 8.46 -29.08 5.85
N VAL A 23 7.21 -28.79 5.51
CA VAL A 23 6.19 -29.79 5.14
C VAL A 23 6.47 -30.37 3.77
N GLY A 24 6.88 -29.55 2.79
CA GLY A 24 7.09 -29.96 1.40
C GLY A 24 8.29 -30.89 1.20
N PHE A 25 9.35 -30.69 1.97
CA PHE A 25 10.55 -31.55 1.94
C PHE A 25 10.54 -32.66 3.00
N ASP A 26 9.46 -32.79 3.74
CA ASP A 26 9.27 -33.78 4.81
C ASP A 26 10.43 -33.83 5.82
N PHE A 27 10.93 -32.67 6.27
CA PHE A 27 12.03 -32.61 7.21
C PHE A 27 11.68 -33.28 8.55
N PRO A 28 12.60 -34.08 9.13
CA PRO A 28 12.40 -34.69 10.42
C PRO A 28 12.42 -33.65 11.54
N LEU A 29 11.49 -33.74 12.49
CA LEU A 29 11.47 -32.99 13.75
C LEU A 29 11.70 -33.95 14.89
N GLU A 30 12.95 -34.11 15.28
CA GLU A 30 13.34 -35.03 16.39
C GLU A 30 12.67 -34.62 17.70
N PHE A 31 12.50 -33.31 17.94
CA PHE A 31 11.90 -32.76 19.15
C PHE A 31 10.47 -33.27 19.41
N ILE A 32 9.63 -33.40 18.39
CA ILE A 32 8.25 -33.91 18.50
C ILE A 32 8.09 -35.29 17.86
N ARG A 33 9.19 -35.95 17.51
CA ARG A 33 9.22 -37.28 16.91
C ARG A 33 8.26 -37.44 15.71
N THR A 34 8.22 -36.42 14.85
CA THR A 34 7.38 -36.38 13.64
C THR A 34 8.17 -35.86 12.46
N THR A 35 7.57 -35.90 11.28
CA THR A 35 8.13 -35.30 10.06
C THR A 35 7.21 -34.22 9.55
N GLY A 36 7.69 -33.38 8.62
CA GLY A 36 6.91 -32.31 8.04
C GLY A 36 5.60 -32.80 7.42
N ALA A 37 5.61 -33.93 6.71
CA ALA A 37 4.41 -34.51 6.10
C ALA A 37 3.38 -34.94 7.14
N ASN A 38 3.84 -35.44 8.30
CA ASN A 38 3.01 -35.93 9.40
C ASN A 38 2.81 -34.88 10.53
N LEU A 39 3.13 -33.61 10.28
CA LEU A 39 2.98 -32.55 11.26
C LEU A 39 1.50 -32.43 11.66
N PRO A 40 1.17 -32.58 12.98
CA PRO A 40 -0.20 -32.44 13.46
C PRO A 40 -0.68 -31.01 13.26
N TYR A 41 -1.95 -30.84 12.89
CA TYR A 41 -2.61 -29.55 12.73
C TYR A 41 -1.98 -28.60 11.67
N LYS A 42 -1.15 -29.12 10.74
CA LYS A 42 -0.53 -28.28 9.68
C LYS A 42 -1.55 -27.47 8.86
N GLU A 43 -2.72 -28.07 8.55
CA GLU A 43 -3.79 -27.39 7.85
C GLU A 43 -4.33 -26.17 8.62
N PHE A 44 -4.48 -26.29 9.93
CA PHE A 44 -4.87 -25.16 10.79
C PHE A 44 -3.79 -24.09 10.88
N MET A 45 -2.51 -24.48 10.87
CA MET A 45 -1.40 -23.52 10.85
C MET A 45 -1.40 -22.73 9.54
N PHE A 46 -1.48 -23.39 8.39
CA PHE A 46 -1.59 -22.72 7.10
C PHE A 46 -2.88 -21.90 6.99
N GLY A 47 -4.01 -22.43 7.46
CA GLY A 47 -5.29 -21.74 7.48
C GLY A 47 -5.25 -20.46 8.31
N GLY A 48 -4.66 -20.51 9.51
CA GLY A 48 -4.48 -19.35 10.38
C GLY A 48 -3.59 -18.28 9.75
N LEU A 49 -2.45 -18.68 9.16
CA LEU A 49 -1.57 -17.76 8.44
C LEU A 49 -2.27 -17.14 7.23
N ALA A 50 -2.97 -17.94 6.43
CA ALA A 50 -3.72 -17.47 5.28
C ALA A 50 -4.80 -16.48 5.68
N LEU A 51 -5.54 -16.73 6.76
CA LEU A 51 -6.56 -15.83 7.28
C LEU A 51 -5.97 -14.47 7.69
N LEU A 52 -4.88 -14.46 8.45
CA LEU A 52 -4.20 -13.23 8.86
C LEU A 52 -3.70 -12.44 7.64
N MET A 53 -3.06 -13.11 6.68
CA MET A 53 -2.61 -12.48 5.45
C MET A 53 -3.78 -11.95 4.62
N ALA A 54 -4.89 -12.68 4.53
CA ALA A 54 -6.09 -12.25 3.82
C ALA A 54 -6.71 -10.99 4.43
N ILE A 55 -6.83 -10.91 5.76
CA ILE A 55 -7.33 -9.72 6.47
C ILE A 55 -6.47 -8.49 6.13
N LEU A 56 -5.14 -8.64 6.16
CA LEU A 56 -4.22 -7.55 5.84
C LEU A 56 -4.30 -7.13 4.36
N ALA A 57 -4.38 -8.10 3.45
CA ALA A 57 -4.50 -7.87 2.01
C ALA A 57 -5.81 -7.15 1.66
N VAL A 58 -6.93 -7.63 2.20
CA VAL A 58 -8.27 -7.03 1.99
C VAL A 58 -8.32 -5.61 2.56
N ASN A 59 -7.82 -5.38 3.79
CA ASN A 59 -7.77 -4.04 4.38
C ASN A 59 -6.94 -3.07 3.53
N ARG A 60 -5.79 -3.53 2.99
CA ARG A 60 -4.97 -2.75 2.07
C ARG A 60 -5.73 -2.43 0.78
N SER A 61 -6.37 -3.43 0.19
CA SER A 61 -7.14 -3.30 -1.05
C SER A 61 -8.28 -2.30 -0.88
N ILE A 62 -9.13 -2.46 0.14
CA ILE A 62 -10.24 -1.56 0.42
C ILE A 62 -9.76 -0.10 0.53
N ARG A 63 -8.70 0.15 1.28
CA ARG A 63 -8.17 1.52 1.44
C ARG A 63 -7.73 2.13 0.12
N ARG A 64 -7.07 1.36 -0.75
CA ARG A 64 -6.62 1.85 -2.06
C ARG A 64 -7.81 2.18 -2.96
N TRP A 65 -8.77 1.28 -3.04
CA TRP A 65 -9.97 1.49 -3.86
C TRP A 65 -10.83 2.65 -3.38
N VAL A 66 -11.07 2.75 -2.07
CA VAL A 66 -11.82 3.88 -1.49
C VAL A 66 -11.15 5.21 -1.79
N ALA A 67 -9.83 5.30 -1.60
CA ALA A 67 -9.11 6.54 -1.90
C ALA A 67 -9.14 6.90 -3.39
N LEU A 68 -8.97 5.91 -4.27
CA LEU A 68 -9.06 6.11 -5.72
C LEU A 68 -10.42 6.68 -6.12
N PHE A 69 -11.50 6.07 -5.63
CA PHE A 69 -12.85 6.56 -5.90
C PHE A 69 -13.12 7.93 -5.28
N THR A 70 -12.55 8.21 -4.09
CA THR A 70 -12.69 9.52 -3.45
C THR A 70 -12.02 10.60 -4.29
N VAL A 71 -10.78 10.41 -4.72
CA VAL A 71 -10.04 11.40 -5.55
C VAL A 71 -10.66 11.57 -6.94
N SER A 72 -11.34 10.53 -7.45
CA SER A 72 -12.06 10.64 -8.73
C SER A 72 -13.27 11.57 -8.69
N GLN A 73 -13.75 11.96 -7.49
CA GLN A 73 -14.89 12.88 -7.31
C GLN A 73 -14.37 14.32 -7.18
N THR A 74 -14.05 14.94 -8.31
CA THR A 74 -13.42 16.27 -8.37
C THR A 74 -14.23 17.36 -7.67
N ASP A 75 -15.55 17.26 -7.66
CA ASP A 75 -16.46 18.25 -7.05
C ASP A 75 -16.29 18.44 -5.53
N ARG A 76 -15.60 17.50 -4.88
CA ARG A 76 -15.32 17.55 -3.44
C ARG A 76 -14.06 18.31 -3.06
N PHE A 77 -13.27 18.68 -4.06
CA PHE A 77 -11.96 19.28 -3.87
C PHE A 77 -11.96 20.76 -4.29
N VAL A 78 -11.19 21.56 -3.59
CA VAL A 78 -10.89 22.95 -3.95
C VAL A 78 -9.95 22.96 -5.17
N PHE A 79 -9.04 21.97 -5.21
CA PHE A 79 -8.14 21.73 -6.32
C PHE A 79 -7.99 20.23 -6.54
N SER A 80 -7.98 19.81 -7.78
CA SER A 80 -7.80 18.39 -8.15
C SER A 80 -7.04 18.29 -9.46
N THR A 81 -5.98 17.47 -9.46
CA THR A 81 -5.19 17.20 -10.66
C THR A 81 -4.79 15.73 -10.75
N LYS A 82 -4.42 15.29 -11.94
CA LYS A 82 -3.84 13.95 -12.16
C LYS A 82 -2.42 13.91 -11.65
N VAL A 83 -1.98 12.71 -11.27
CA VAL A 83 -0.59 12.48 -10.89
C VAL A 83 0.33 12.71 -12.12
N SER A 84 1.51 13.29 -11.88
CA SER A 84 2.50 13.59 -12.92
C SER A 84 2.90 12.35 -13.73
N ASN A 85 3.26 12.52 -15.00
CA ASN A 85 3.63 11.41 -15.88
C ASN A 85 4.82 10.61 -15.37
N GLU A 86 5.80 11.26 -14.74
CA GLU A 86 6.95 10.56 -14.15
C GLU A 86 6.55 9.69 -12.97
N ARG A 87 5.73 10.23 -12.09
CA ARG A 87 5.18 9.48 -10.95
C ARG A 87 4.33 8.30 -11.43
N ARG A 88 3.51 8.51 -12.45
CA ARG A 88 2.69 7.48 -13.07
C ARG A 88 3.51 6.32 -13.62
N LYS A 89 4.62 6.59 -14.34
CA LYS A 89 5.55 5.57 -14.84
C LYS A 89 6.15 4.77 -13.68
N ARG A 90 6.61 5.44 -12.63
CA ARG A 90 7.15 4.78 -11.42
C ARG A 90 6.10 3.87 -10.77
N VAL A 91 4.86 4.33 -10.63
CA VAL A 91 3.76 3.54 -10.06
C VAL A 91 3.50 2.28 -10.90
N ILE A 92 3.48 2.39 -12.23
CA ILE A 92 3.30 1.23 -13.12
C ILE A 92 4.39 0.19 -12.87
N VAL A 93 5.66 0.61 -12.93
CA VAL A 93 6.80 -0.32 -12.76
C VAL A 93 6.75 -1.02 -11.40
N TYR A 94 6.57 -0.26 -10.32
CA TYR A 94 6.53 -0.84 -8.98
C TYR A 94 5.33 -1.75 -8.75
N THR A 95 4.15 -1.42 -9.30
CA THR A 95 2.96 -2.26 -9.14
C THR A 95 3.07 -3.55 -9.94
N LEU A 96 3.62 -3.50 -11.16
CA LEU A 96 3.89 -4.70 -11.96
C LEU A 96 4.93 -5.60 -11.30
N LEU A 97 6.01 -5.02 -10.79
CA LEU A 97 7.04 -5.78 -10.08
C LEU A 97 6.46 -6.42 -8.81
N GLU A 98 5.66 -5.70 -8.04
CA GLU A 98 4.98 -6.23 -6.86
C GLU A 98 4.02 -7.38 -7.24
N ALA A 99 3.21 -7.22 -8.29
CA ALA A 99 2.33 -8.28 -8.77
C ALA A 99 3.12 -9.52 -9.22
N GLY A 100 4.24 -9.32 -9.93
CA GLY A 100 5.13 -10.42 -10.34
C GLY A 100 5.71 -11.19 -9.15
N ILE A 101 6.19 -10.47 -8.14
CA ILE A 101 6.72 -11.08 -6.90
C ILE A 101 5.61 -11.86 -6.17
N LEU A 102 4.41 -11.28 -6.01
CA LEU A 102 3.30 -11.96 -5.35
C LEU A 102 2.87 -13.21 -6.10
N THR A 103 2.86 -13.17 -7.44
CA THR A 103 2.59 -14.36 -8.26
C THR A 103 3.65 -15.44 -8.05
N ALA A 104 4.94 -15.07 -8.11
CA ALA A 104 6.04 -16.02 -7.93
C ALA A 104 6.00 -16.67 -6.54
N VAL A 105 5.72 -15.89 -5.50
CA VAL A 105 5.55 -16.37 -4.13
C VAL A 105 4.37 -17.31 -4.00
N GLY A 106 3.20 -16.93 -4.54
CA GLY A 106 2.02 -17.78 -4.52
C GLY A 106 2.25 -19.12 -5.22
N MET A 107 2.88 -19.09 -6.39
CA MET A 107 3.24 -20.31 -7.13
C MET A 107 4.27 -21.16 -6.37
N ALA A 108 5.28 -20.55 -5.77
CA ALA A 108 6.28 -21.27 -4.97
C ALA A 108 5.64 -21.99 -3.78
N LEU A 109 4.75 -21.34 -3.04
CA LEU A 109 4.04 -21.97 -1.92
C LEU A 109 3.19 -23.16 -2.38
N TYR A 110 2.51 -23.03 -3.52
CA TYR A 110 1.70 -24.11 -4.10
C TYR A 110 2.55 -25.31 -4.51
N ILE A 111 3.72 -25.06 -5.12
CA ILE A 111 4.63 -26.11 -5.59
C ILE A 111 5.30 -26.82 -4.39
N LEU A 112 5.69 -26.05 -3.35
CA LEU A 112 6.36 -26.59 -2.18
C LEU A 112 5.43 -27.48 -1.35
N SER A 113 4.20 -27.07 -1.11
CA SER A 113 3.27 -27.85 -0.30
C SER A 113 1.82 -27.63 -0.73
N LYS A 114 1.09 -28.72 -0.98
CA LYS A 114 -0.34 -28.68 -1.25
C LYS A 114 -1.15 -28.17 -0.06
N ASP A 115 -0.65 -28.36 1.15
CA ASP A 115 -1.30 -27.88 2.38
C ASP A 115 -1.25 -26.35 2.47
N ALA A 116 -0.30 -25.70 1.77
CA ALA A 116 -0.17 -24.23 1.71
C ALA A 116 -1.09 -23.57 0.67
N ILE A 117 -2.04 -24.29 0.07
CA ILE A 117 -2.91 -23.78 -1.00
C ILE A 117 -3.66 -22.50 -0.61
N LEU A 118 -4.14 -22.39 0.63
CA LEU A 118 -4.84 -21.20 1.11
C LEU A 118 -3.91 -19.97 1.12
N CYS A 119 -2.67 -20.12 1.59
CA CYS A 119 -1.67 -19.06 1.54
C CYS A 119 -1.35 -18.66 0.09
N SER A 120 -1.16 -19.65 -0.79
CA SER A 120 -0.94 -19.42 -2.22
C SER A 120 -2.07 -18.60 -2.85
N VAL A 121 -3.33 -18.96 -2.59
CA VAL A 121 -4.51 -18.26 -3.12
C VAL A 121 -4.53 -16.80 -2.65
N VAL A 122 -4.18 -16.51 -1.39
CA VAL A 122 -4.12 -15.12 -0.89
C VAL A 122 -3.10 -14.29 -1.66
N PHE A 123 -1.91 -14.84 -1.94
CA PHE A 123 -0.88 -14.13 -2.71
C PHE A 123 -1.29 -13.94 -4.17
N LEU A 124 -1.86 -14.95 -4.82
CA LEU A 124 -2.35 -14.85 -6.20
C LEU A 124 -3.51 -13.86 -6.31
N ALA A 125 -4.47 -13.89 -5.38
CA ALA A 125 -5.56 -12.90 -5.32
C ALA A 125 -5.04 -11.47 -5.13
N SER A 126 -4.03 -11.28 -4.26
CA SER A 126 -3.38 -9.99 -4.06
C SER A 126 -2.63 -9.49 -5.31
N SER A 127 -2.04 -10.40 -6.07
CA SER A 127 -1.42 -10.07 -7.37
C SER A 127 -2.46 -9.60 -8.38
N ILE A 128 -3.58 -10.34 -8.49
CA ILE A 128 -4.69 -9.96 -9.37
C ILE A 128 -5.26 -8.60 -8.96
N ASP A 129 -5.47 -8.35 -7.65
CA ASP A 129 -5.93 -7.04 -7.16
C ASP A 129 -4.97 -5.91 -7.55
N ASN A 130 -3.65 -6.13 -7.48
CA ASN A 130 -2.66 -5.15 -7.93
C ASN A 130 -2.79 -4.84 -9.43
N LEU A 131 -2.97 -5.87 -10.27
CA LEU A 131 -3.14 -5.68 -11.71
C LEU A 131 -4.46 -4.97 -12.05
N LEU A 132 -5.56 -5.36 -11.41
CA LEU A 132 -6.85 -4.70 -11.58
C LEU A 132 -6.79 -3.24 -11.11
N PHE A 133 -6.16 -2.99 -9.96
CA PHE A 133 -5.96 -1.63 -9.45
C PHE A 133 -5.13 -0.78 -10.40
N LEU A 134 -4.12 -1.36 -11.06
CA LEU A 134 -3.34 -0.65 -12.06
C LEU A 134 -4.18 -0.33 -13.30
N ILE A 135 -4.88 -1.31 -13.86
CA ILE A 135 -5.66 -1.14 -15.10
C ILE A 135 -6.78 -0.10 -14.90
N ILE A 136 -7.55 -0.23 -13.82
CA ILE A 136 -8.72 0.63 -13.55
C ILE A 136 -8.28 1.97 -12.93
N GLY A 137 -7.24 1.96 -12.11
CA GLY A 137 -6.77 3.11 -11.36
C GLY A 137 -5.94 4.09 -12.17
N LEU A 138 -5.17 3.60 -13.15
CA LEU A 138 -4.21 4.41 -13.90
C LEU A 138 -4.79 5.72 -14.49
N PRO A 139 -6.00 5.75 -15.08
CA PRO A 139 -6.63 6.99 -15.55
C PRO A 139 -7.15 7.88 -14.43
N ARG A 140 -7.31 7.33 -13.20
CA ARG A 140 -7.93 7.98 -12.04
C ARG A 140 -6.94 8.39 -10.96
N PHE A 141 -5.65 8.03 -11.10
CA PHE A 141 -4.63 8.45 -10.16
C PHE A 141 -4.54 9.96 -10.13
N GLY A 142 -4.66 10.53 -8.93
CA GLY A 142 -4.74 11.98 -8.77
C GLY A 142 -4.39 12.45 -7.37
N VAL A 143 -4.29 13.77 -7.28
CA VAL A 143 -4.11 14.53 -6.05
C VAL A 143 -5.32 15.42 -5.88
N GLY A 144 -5.96 15.36 -4.72
CA GLY A 144 -7.07 16.22 -4.35
C GLY A 144 -6.74 17.05 -3.12
N LEU A 145 -6.94 18.35 -3.21
CA LEU A 145 -6.85 19.28 -2.09
C LEU A 145 -8.26 19.66 -1.64
N SER A 146 -8.63 19.30 -0.42
CA SER A 146 -9.87 19.71 0.22
C SER A 146 -9.61 20.74 1.31
N LYS A 147 -10.66 21.38 1.85
CA LYS A 147 -10.55 22.29 3.00
C LYS A 147 -9.98 21.65 4.28
N LYS A 148 -9.91 20.31 4.34
CA LYS A 148 -9.51 19.59 5.56
C LYS A 148 -8.27 18.73 5.39
N ALA A 149 -7.91 18.37 4.16
CA ALA A 149 -6.82 17.43 3.90
C ALA A 149 -6.35 17.47 2.44
N ILE A 150 -5.11 17.04 2.22
CA ILE A 150 -4.59 16.62 0.92
C ILE A 150 -4.74 15.11 0.83
N ILE A 151 -5.26 14.61 -0.28
CA ILE A 151 -5.40 13.19 -0.57
C ILE A 151 -4.64 12.88 -1.86
N VAL A 152 -3.70 11.95 -1.79
CA VAL A 152 -3.05 11.39 -2.98
C VAL A 152 -3.51 9.94 -3.12
N ALA A 153 -4.06 9.63 -4.27
CA ALA A 153 -4.41 8.28 -4.64
C ALA A 153 -3.58 7.85 -5.85
N ASP A 154 -2.53 7.12 -5.56
CA ASP A 154 -1.71 6.42 -6.54
C ASP A 154 -1.50 4.97 -6.06
N ARG A 155 -0.30 4.40 -6.13
CA ARG A 155 0.02 3.09 -5.55
C ARG A 155 -0.26 3.05 -4.03
N GLU A 156 0.04 4.14 -3.34
CA GLU A 156 -0.15 4.29 -1.91
C GLU A 156 -1.10 5.46 -1.63
N VAL A 157 -2.00 5.25 -0.68
CA VAL A 157 -2.88 6.33 -0.24
C VAL A 157 -2.17 7.17 0.80
N VAL A 158 -1.99 8.44 0.50
CA VAL A 158 -1.48 9.43 1.44
C VAL A 158 -2.60 10.42 1.74
N VAL A 159 -2.94 10.57 3.02
CA VAL A 159 -3.90 11.58 3.50
C VAL A 159 -3.19 12.44 4.52
N LEU A 160 -3.10 13.73 4.24
CA LEU A 160 -2.51 14.73 5.12
C LEU A 160 -3.62 15.65 5.61
N TYR A 161 -4.02 15.50 6.85
CA TYR A 161 -5.06 16.33 7.47
C TYR A 161 -4.49 17.66 7.93
N PHE A 162 -5.24 18.76 7.80
CA PHE A 162 -4.83 20.08 8.30
C PHE A 162 -5.17 20.30 9.77
N SER A 163 -5.89 19.37 10.39
CA SER A 163 -6.14 19.42 11.83
C SER A 163 -4.85 19.21 12.61
N GLY A 164 -4.53 20.15 13.50
CA GLY A 164 -3.29 20.12 14.29
C GLY A 164 -2.04 20.57 13.53
N LEU A 165 -2.19 21.09 12.31
CA LEU A 165 -1.09 21.65 11.54
C LEU A 165 -0.60 22.96 12.18
N ARG A 166 0.73 23.09 12.35
CA ARG A 166 1.39 24.30 12.87
C ARG A 166 1.98 25.11 11.75
N LYS A 167 2.74 24.46 10.87
CA LYS A 167 3.49 25.12 9.81
C LYS A 167 3.60 24.23 8.59
N VAL A 168 3.56 24.83 7.41
CA VAL A 168 3.94 24.21 6.14
C VAL A 168 5.18 24.92 5.64
N SER A 169 6.21 24.18 5.28
CA SER A 169 7.42 24.72 4.67
C SER A 169 7.76 23.97 3.39
N LEU A 170 8.18 24.70 2.38
CA LEU A 170 8.65 24.14 1.11
C LEU A 170 10.18 24.12 1.12
N SER A 171 10.77 22.95 0.95
CA SER A 171 12.20 22.81 0.73
C SER A 171 12.44 21.94 -0.49
N GLN A 172 13.13 22.49 -1.47
CA GLN A 172 13.37 21.88 -2.78
C GLN A 172 12.06 21.49 -3.47
N GLN A 173 11.75 20.21 -3.60
CA GLN A 173 10.50 19.70 -4.20
C GLN A 173 9.64 18.94 -3.19
N THR A 174 9.78 19.27 -1.90
CA THR A 174 9.06 18.58 -0.82
C THR A 174 8.42 19.59 0.11
N LEU A 175 7.13 19.44 0.34
CA LEU A 175 6.40 20.15 1.38
C LEU A 175 6.52 19.38 2.69
N PHE A 176 6.90 20.09 3.74
CA PHE A 176 6.96 19.59 5.10
C PHE A 176 5.77 20.15 5.87
N PHE A 177 5.02 19.27 6.49
CA PHE A 177 3.87 19.58 7.31
C PHE A 177 4.23 19.30 8.77
N ASP A 178 4.45 20.36 9.54
CA ASP A 178 4.77 20.26 10.95
C ASP A 178 3.49 20.34 11.80
N TYR A 179 3.26 19.30 12.59
CA TYR A 179 2.08 19.17 13.43
C TYR A 179 2.41 19.41 14.91
N ILE A 180 1.35 19.52 15.71
CA ILE A 180 1.42 19.47 17.16
C ILE A 180 2.12 18.16 17.57
N GLN A 181 2.91 18.16 18.65
CA GLN A 181 3.70 17.02 19.15
C GLN A 181 4.91 16.63 18.28
N SER A 182 5.49 17.58 17.56
CA SER A 182 6.70 17.38 16.75
C SER A 182 6.58 16.29 15.66
N LEU A 183 5.35 15.98 15.26
CA LEU A 183 5.12 15.09 14.10
C LEU A 183 5.35 15.90 12.83
N GLN A 184 6.27 15.44 11.99
CA GLN A 184 6.52 16.00 10.67
C GLN A 184 6.12 15.00 9.59
N LEU A 185 5.27 15.41 8.67
CA LEU A 185 4.89 14.65 7.49
C LEU A 185 5.40 15.35 6.24
N THR A 186 5.73 14.56 5.23
CA THR A 186 6.28 15.06 3.97
C THR A 186 5.36 14.76 2.80
N PHE A 187 5.27 15.69 1.88
CA PHE A 187 4.53 15.56 0.63
C PHE A 187 5.44 15.95 -0.55
N PRO A 188 5.73 15.01 -1.43
CA PRO A 188 6.56 15.28 -2.60
C PRO A 188 5.76 16.02 -3.66
N VAL A 189 6.14 17.25 -3.98
CA VAL A 189 5.47 18.09 -4.99
C VAL A 189 5.67 17.54 -6.40
N ASP A 190 6.66 16.67 -6.62
CA ASP A 190 6.92 15.99 -7.90
C ASP A 190 5.78 15.08 -8.37
N CYS A 191 4.86 14.73 -7.47
CA CYS A 191 3.64 14.00 -7.83
C CYS A 191 2.62 14.86 -8.60
N ILE A 192 2.74 16.20 -8.54
CA ILE A 192 1.89 17.15 -9.24
C ILE A 192 2.57 17.55 -10.56
N PRO A 193 1.85 17.63 -11.72
CA PRO A 193 2.38 18.16 -12.96
C PRO A 193 2.96 19.57 -12.75
N GLU A 194 4.03 19.91 -13.49
CA GLU A 194 4.71 21.20 -13.30
C GLU A 194 3.79 22.40 -13.56
N GLU A 195 2.93 22.28 -14.54
CA GLU A 195 1.94 23.28 -14.92
C GLU A 195 0.93 23.59 -13.80
N ASP A 196 0.58 22.62 -12.98
CA ASP A 196 -0.43 22.73 -11.92
C ASP A 196 0.18 23.08 -10.54
N ARG A 197 1.50 23.07 -10.39
CA ARG A 197 2.18 23.29 -9.09
C ARG A 197 1.88 24.64 -8.47
N ASN A 198 1.92 25.70 -9.27
CA ASN A 198 1.69 27.06 -8.79
C ASN A 198 0.25 27.22 -8.30
N GLU A 199 -0.71 26.68 -9.05
CA GLU A 199 -2.12 26.71 -8.68
C GLU A 199 -2.36 25.91 -7.40
N PHE A 200 -1.75 24.73 -7.29
CA PHE A 200 -1.81 23.91 -6.09
C PHE A 200 -1.29 24.65 -4.85
N LEU A 201 -0.10 25.29 -4.96
CA LEU A 201 0.49 26.03 -3.84
C LEU A 201 -0.39 27.21 -3.44
N HIS A 202 -0.92 27.97 -4.40
CA HIS A 202 -1.83 29.08 -4.14
C HIS A 202 -3.11 28.61 -3.42
N ASN A 203 -3.71 27.51 -3.86
CA ASN A 203 -4.89 26.94 -3.23
C ASN A 203 -4.56 26.35 -1.84
N LEU A 204 -3.35 25.80 -1.64
CA LEU A 204 -2.90 25.32 -0.35
C LEU A 204 -2.76 26.47 0.65
N GLU A 205 -2.19 27.59 0.26
CA GLU A 205 -2.10 28.81 1.07
C GLU A 205 -3.48 29.35 1.45
N ALA A 206 -4.42 29.33 0.51
CA ALA A 206 -5.78 29.80 0.75
C ALA A 206 -6.57 28.93 1.74
N VAL A 207 -6.26 27.62 1.78
CA VAL A 207 -6.95 26.66 2.65
C VAL A 207 -6.28 26.53 4.04
N THR A 208 -4.97 26.64 4.08
CA THR A 208 -4.20 26.66 5.33
C THR A 208 -3.92 28.10 5.67
N ASP A 209 -4.50 28.68 6.71
CA ASP A 209 -4.29 30.09 7.15
C ASP A 209 -2.92 30.66 6.74
N LYS A 210 -2.90 31.86 6.13
CA LYS A 210 -1.69 32.50 5.59
C LYS A 210 -0.53 32.59 6.60
N ASP A 211 -0.83 32.62 7.90
CA ASP A 211 0.18 32.67 8.96
C ASP A 211 0.88 31.34 9.25
N ARG A 212 0.44 30.25 8.57
CA ARG A 212 0.99 28.89 8.75
C ARG A 212 1.77 28.38 7.56
N VAL A 213 1.84 29.13 6.47
CA VAL A 213 2.49 28.72 5.22
C VAL A 213 3.67 29.64 4.94
N PHE A 214 4.89 29.03 4.82
CA PHE A 214 6.22 29.60 4.55
C PHE A 214 6.83 30.49 5.61
#